data_cf99e246f77666586322c520f76ecb7f
#
_entry.id   cf99e246f77666586322c520f76ecb7f
#
_cell.length_a   1.000
_cell.length_b   1.000
_cell.length_c   1.000
_cell.angle_alpha   90.00
_cell.angle_beta   90.00
_cell.angle_gamma   90.00
#
_symmetry.space_group_name_H-M   'P 1'
#
loop_
_entity.id
_entity.type
_entity.pdbx_description
1 polymer ?
#
loop_
_entity_poly.entity_id
_entity_poly.type
_entity_poly.pdbx_seq_one_letter_code
_entity_poly.pdbx_strand_id
1 'polypeptide(L)'
;GKKQRGREKVKQAETIKKVLQYLGKYRIFLIFSILLAALSVALTLYIPKLTGQAVDYIVSEGQVDFPAVFRVMIQIGVCTLITALAQWLMNVCNNKMTYQVVGDIRKEAFRRIEILPLKYIDGHPAGDVVSRVIADVDQFADGLLMGFTQLFTGVATIVGTFGFMLSV
;
A
#
# COMPACT_ATOMS: atom_id res chain seq x y z
N GLY A 1 -24.51 2.14 28.10
CA GLY A 1 -24.15 2.17 26.66
C GLY A 1 -23.16 3.26 26.28
N LYS A 2 -23.27 4.50 26.76
CA LYS A 2 -22.39 5.64 26.37
C LYS A 2 -20.95 5.54 26.93
N LYS A 3 -20.76 4.96 28.11
CA LYS A 3 -19.43 4.82 28.75
C LYS A 3 -18.54 3.73 28.10
N GLN A 4 -19.13 2.68 27.53
CA GLN A 4 -18.40 1.64 26.81
C GLN A 4 -17.93 2.12 25.43
N ARG A 5 -18.77 2.83 24.67
CA ARG A 5 -18.38 3.43 23.39
C ARG A 5 -17.24 4.45 23.51
N GLY A 6 -17.18 5.18 24.62
CA GLY A 6 -16.08 6.11 24.89
C GLY A 6 -14.75 5.38 25.14
N ARG A 7 -14.76 4.26 25.86
CA ARG A 7 -13.57 3.45 26.15
C ARG A 7 -13.03 2.72 24.90
N GLU A 8 -13.94 2.27 24.02
CA GLU A 8 -13.52 1.66 22.74
C GLU A 8 -12.87 2.67 21.81
N LYS A 9 -13.43 3.88 21.70
CA LYS A 9 -12.84 4.95 20.88
C LYS A 9 -11.46 5.38 21.38
N VAL A 10 -11.28 5.45 22.70
CA VAL A 10 -9.96 5.78 23.29
C VAL A 10 -8.97 4.68 23.05
N LYS A 11 -9.36 3.40 23.19
CA LYS A 11 -8.49 2.25 22.87
C LYS A 11 -8.11 2.19 21.39
N GLN A 12 -9.07 2.48 20.49
CA GLN A 12 -8.82 2.56 19.05
C GLN A 12 -7.85 3.70 18.71
N ALA A 13 -8.04 4.87 19.31
CA ALA A 13 -7.16 6.02 19.11
C ALA A 13 -5.72 5.75 19.61
N GLU A 14 -5.57 5.09 20.76
CA GLU A 14 -4.25 4.68 21.27
C GLU A 14 -3.59 3.64 20.38
N THR A 15 -4.35 2.69 19.85
CA THR A 15 -3.84 1.67 18.93
C THR A 15 -3.39 2.30 17.62
N ILE A 16 -4.20 3.19 17.05
CA ILE A 16 -3.85 3.95 15.84
C ILE A 16 -2.60 4.80 16.08
N LYS A 17 -2.50 5.48 17.22
CA LYS A 17 -1.33 6.28 17.58
C LYS A 17 -0.06 5.43 17.69
N LYS A 18 -0.13 4.24 18.26
CA LYS A 18 0.98 3.29 18.33
C LYS A 18 1.41 2.80 16.96
N VAL A 19 0.45 2.43 16.10
CA VAL A 19 0.72 2.03 14.71
C VAL A 19 1.38 3.18 13.96
N LEU A 20 0.90 4.41 14.12
CA LEU A 20 1.51 5.60 13.52
C LEU A 20 2.92 5.87 14.03
N GLN A 21 3.22 5.59 15.31
CA GLN A 21 4.57 5.69 15.85
C GLN A 21 5.52 4.65 15.24
N TYR A 22 5.07 3.41 15.03
CA TYR A 22 5.83 2.39 14.32
C TYR A 22 6.07 2.77 12.86
N LEU A 23 5.06 3.32 12.20
CA LEU A 23 5.17 3.84 10.83
C LEU A 23 6.10 5.06 10.73
N GLY A 24 6.15 5.90 11.75
CA GLY A 24 7.05 7.04 11.81
C GLY A 24 8.54 6.67 11.74
N LYS A 25 8.91 5.48 12.20
CA LYS A 25 10.27 4.93 12.08
C LYS A 25 10.66 4.62 10.63
N TYR A 26 9.67 4.37 9.76
CA TYR A 26 9.86 3.97 8.36
C TYR A 26 9.35 5.03 7.38
N ARG A 27 9.44 6.31 7.73
CA ARG A 27 8.95 7.44 6.91
C ARG A 27 9.52 7.42 5.50
N ILE A 28 10.78 7.06 5.33
CA ILE A 28 11.45 7.02 4.03
C ILE A 28 10.78 6.01 3.11
N PHE A 29 10.45 4.83 3.60
CA PHE A 29 9.74 3.80 2.83
C PHE A 29 8.32 4.24 2.46
N LEU A 30 7.62 4.93 3.38
CA LEU A 30 6.29 5.49 3.14
C LEU A 30 6.32 6.55 2.02
N ILE A 31 7.22 7.52 2.11
CA ILE A 31 7.36 8.58 1.12
C ILE A 31 7.71 7.98 -0.25
N PHE A 32 8.63 7.03 -0.28
CA PHE A 32 9.04 6.35 -1.50
C PHE A 32 7.90 5.56 -2.14
N SER A 33 7.11 4.84 -1.33
CA SER A 33 5.91 4.11 -1.79
C SER A 33 4.84 5.04 -2.35
N ILE A 34 4.60 6.18 -1.71
CA ILE A 34 3.64 7.19 -2.19
C ILE A 34 4.10 7.80 -3.51
N LEU A 35 5.38 8.13 -3.66
CA LEU A 35 5.94 8.64 -4.90
C LEU A 35 5.83 7.63 -6.04
N LEU A 36 6.13 6.36 -5.78
CA LEU A 36 6.00 5.29 -6.77
C LEU A 36 4.54 5.06 -7.15
N ALA A 37 3.61 5.12 -6.20
CA ALA A 37 2.18 5.02 -6.47
C ALA A 37 1.69 6.17 -7.34
N ALA A 38 2.09 7.40 -7.04
CA ALA A 38 1.75 8.59 -7.83
C ALA A 38 2.31 8.50 -9.27
N LEU A 39 3.56 8.03 -9.42
CA LEU A 39 4.16 7.80 -10.72
C LEU A 39 3.40 6.73 -11.52
N SER A 40 3.08 5.61 -10.89
CA SER A 40 2.32 4.52 -11.53
C SER A 40 0.95 5.00 -12.03
N VAL A 41 0.22 5.76 -11.22
CA VAL A 41 -1.09 6.29 -11.59
C VAL A 41 -0.97 7.32 -12.71
N ALA A 42 -0.01 8.23 -12.65
CA ALA A 42 0.22 9.22 -13.70
C ALA A 42 0.50 8.55 -15.07
N LEU A 43 1.36 7.53 -15.08
CA LEU A 43 1.66 6.77 -16.29
C LEU A 43 0.44 5.98 -16.79
N THR A 44 -0.33 5.37 -15.88
CA THR A 44 -1.54 4.62 -16.24
C THR A 44 -2.60 5.52 -16.87
N LEU A 45 -2.75 6.76 -16.38
CA LEU A 45 -3.68 7.75 -16.96
C LEU A 45 -3.16 8.35 -18.27
N TYR A 46 -1.85 8.33 -18.50
CA TYR A 46 -1.25 8.81 -19.73
C TYR A 46 -1.42 7.84 -20.92
N ILE A 47 -1.47 6.52 -20.66
CA ILE A 47 -1.62 5.49 -21.68
C ILE A 47 -2.87 5.69 -22.57
N PRO A 48 -4.09 5.94 -22.04
CA PRO A 48 -5.27 6.20 -22.85
C PRO A 48 -5.12 7.40 -23.78
N LYS A 49 -4.41 8.45 -23.34
CA LYS A 49 -4.11 9.62 -24.18
C LYS A 49 -3.22 9.25 -25.36
N LEU A 50 -2.19 8.46 -25.14
CA LEU A 50 -1.31 7.94 -26.19
C LEU A 50 -2.07 7.04 -27.16
N THR A 51 -2.98 6.22 -26.64
CA THR A 51 -3.84 5.36 -27.49
C THR A 51 -4.75 6.19 -28.37
N GLY A 52 -5.33 7.27 -27.85
CA GLY A 52 -6.11 8.22 -28.64
C GLY A 52 -5.29 8.85 -29.78
N GLN A 53 -4.08 9.27 -29.50
CA GLN A 53 -3.18 9.80 -30.54
C GLN A 53 -2.83 8.76 -31.60
N ALA A 54 -2.62 7.50 -31.21
CA ALA A 54 -2.37 6.43 -32.17
C ALA A 54 -3.58 6.23 -33.11
N VAL A 55 -4.79 6.29 -32.58
CA VAL A 55 -6.02 6.20 -33.38
C VAL A 55 -6.14 7.39 -34.32
N ASP A 56 -5.81 8.60 -33.88
CA ASP A 56 -5.86 9.80 -34.74
C ASP A 56 -4.90 9.68 -35.93
N TYR A 57 -3.72 9.11 -35.75
CA TYR A 57 -2.76 8.85 -36.85
C TYR A 57 -3.23 7.78 -37.83
N ILE A 58 -4.14 6.89 -37.43
CA ILE A 58 -4.72 5.86 -38.30
C ILE A 58 -5.93 6.41 -39.09
N VAL A 59 -6.74 7.24 -38.45
CA VAL A 59 -8.02 7.74 -38.99
C VAL A 59 -7.83 8.98 -39.87
N SER A 60 -6.70 9.68 -39.76
CA SER A 60 -6.41 10.91 -40.48
C SER A 60 -6.23 10.66 -41.98
N GLU A 61 -7.25 11.05 -42.76
CA GLU A 61 -7.34 11.18 -44.24
C GLU A 61 -6.41 10.25 -45.08
N GLY A 62 -6.80 8.99 -45.21
CA GLY A 62 -6.40 8.16 -46.36
C GLY A 62 -4.96 7.66 -46.43
N GLN A 63 -4.08 8.08 -45.57
CA GLN A 63 -2.70 7.54 -45.45
C GLN A 63 -2.36 7.29 -43.99
N VAL A 64 -2.14 6.03 -43.65
CA VAL A 64 -1.67 5.64 -42.33
C VAL A 64 -0.19 6.04 -42.20
N ASP A 65 0.12 6.91 -41.25
CA ASP A 65 1.52 7.24 -40.91
C ASP A 65 2.12 6.14 -40.02
N PHE A 66 2.60 5.07 -40.63
CA PHE A 66 3.21 3.93 -39.93
C PHE A 66 4.36 4.33 -38.98
N PRO A 67 5.30 5.23 -39.36
CA PRO A 67 6.34 5.71 -38.46
C PRO A 67 5.79 6.39 -37.20
N ALA A 68 4.73 7.19 -37.32
CA ALA A 68 4.11 7.86 -36.19
C ALA A 68 3.40 6.86 -35.26
N VAL A 69 2.64 5.93 -35.82
CA VAL A 69 2.00 4.84 -35.07
C VAL A 69 3.02 4.00 -34.33
N PHE A 70 4.12 3.61 -35.00
CA PHE A 70 5.18 2.80 -34.38
C PHE A 70 5.85 3.54 -33.22
N ARG A 71 6.08 4.84 -33.35
CA ARG A 71 6.63 5.68 -32.26
C ARG A 71 5.71 5.70 -31.04
N VAL A 72 4.40 5.87 -31.25
CA VAL A 72 3.41 5.87 -30.16
C VAL A 72 3.34 4.50 -29.50
N MET A 73 3.41 3.41 -30.27
CA MET A 73 3.46 2.05 -29.72
C MET A 73 4.67 1.81 -28.81
N ILE A 74 5.86 2.30 -29.23
CA ILE A 74 7.06 2.25 -28.41
C ILE A 74 6.87 3.06 -27.12
N GLN A 75 6.29 4.25 -27.20
CA GLN A 75 6.00 5.07 -26.01
C GLN A 75 5.06 4.36 -25.04
N ILE A 76 4.00 3.74 -25.52
CA ILE A 76 3.09 2.94 -24.70
C ILE A 76 3.84 1.78 -24.04
N GLY A 77 4.66 1.06 -24.79
CA GLY A 77 5.47 -0.03 -24.27
C GLY A 77 6.42 0.41 -23.16
N VAL A 78 7.12 1.52 -23.36
CA VAL A 78 8.03 2.10 -22.35
C VAL A 78 7.25 2.55 -21.11
N CYS A 79 6.13 3.25 -21.27
CA CYS A 79 5.30 3.68 -20.16
C CYS A 79 4.78 2.48 -19.36
N THR A 80 4.35 1.41 -20.02
CA THR A 80 3.88 0.18 -19.38
C THR A 80 5.00 -0.49 -18.59
N LEU A 81 6.19 -0.56 -19.15
CA LEU A 81 7.36 -1.14 -18.50
C LEU A 81 7.74 -0.34 -17.23
N ILE A 82 7.78 0.99 -17.34
CA ILE A 82 8.08 1.86 -16.20
C ILE A 82 7.02 1.70 -15.11
N THR A 83 5.74 1.62 -15.49
CA THR A 83 4.62 1.41 -14.55
C THR A 83 4.78 0.07 -13.82
N ALA A 84 5.09 -1.00 -14.53
CA ALA A 84 5.31 -2.33 -13.96
C ALA A 84 6.49 -2.33 -12.98
N LEU A 85 7.61 -1.70 -13.32
CA LEU A 85 8.76 -1.55 -12.44
C LEU A 85 8.43 -0.72 -11.20
N ALA A 86 7.71 0.38 -11.35
CA ALA A 86 7.28 1.22 -10.24
C ALA A 86 6.36 0.46 -9.27
N GLN A 87 5.41 -0.31 -9.77
CA GLN A 87 4.54 -1.16 -8.96
C GLN A 87 5.32 -2.27 -8.25
N TRP A 88 6.25 -2.90 -8.93
CA TRP A 88 7.11 -3.92 -8.33
C TRP A 88 7.94 -3.35 -7.18
N LEU A 89 8.60 -2.20 -7.39
CA LEU A 89 9.36 -1.51 -6.34
C LEU A 89 8.48 -1.09 -5.17
N MET A 90 7.27 -0.58 -5.44
CA MET A 90 6.29 -0.24 -4.40
C MET A 90 5.93 -1.45 -3.56
N ASN A 91 5.67 -2.60 -4.18
CA ASN A 91 5.37 -3.84 -3.48
C ASN A 91 6.56 -4.31 -2.62
N VAL A 92 7.78 -4.22 -3.14
CA VAL A 92 8.99 -4.56 -2.38
C VAL A 92 9.13 -3.66 -1.15
N CYS A 93 8.94 -2.35 -1.31
CA CYS A 93 8.98 -1.39 -0.20
C CYS A 93 7.90 -1.67 0.84
N ASN A 94 6.66 -1.92 0.40
CA ASN A 94 5.53 -2.23 1.27
C ASN A 94 5.75 -3.54 2.05
N ASN A 95 6.23 -4.58 1.39
CA ASN A 95 6.58 -5.84 2.01
C ASN A 95 7.67 -5.65 3.08
N LYS A 96 8.75 -4.97 2.74
CA LYS A 96 9.86 -4.72 3.66
C LYS A 96 9.40 -3.94 4.89
N MET A 97 8.61 -2.88 4.69
CA MET A 97 8.03 -2.08 5.76
C MET A 97 7.11 -2.93 6.66
N THR A 98 6.22 -3.71 6.05
CA THR A 98 5.29 -4.58 6.78
C THR A 98 6.04 -5.62 7.63
N TYR A 99 7.02 -6.31 7.06
CA TYR A 99 7.81 -7.30 7.80
C TYR A 99 8.57 -6.69 8.98
N GLN A 100 9.09 -5.48 8.84
CA GLN A 100 9.79 -4.79 9.93
C GLN A 100 8.81 -4.36 11.03
N VAL A 101 7.67 -3.76 10.66
CA VAL A 101 6.63 -3.36 11.63
C VAL A 101 6.08 -4.57 12.37
N VAL A 102 5.77 -5.65 11.67
CA VAL A 102 5.28 -6.89 12.25
C VAL A 102 6.34 -7.54 13.16
N GLY A 103 7.60 -7.52 12.76
CA GLY A 103 8.71 -7.99 13.59
C GLY A 103 8.82 -7.22 14.92
N ASP A 104 8.69 -5.89 14.87
CA ASP A 104 8.71 -5.05 16.07
C ASP A 104 7.49 -5.33 16.97
N ILE A 105 6.29 -5.48 16.38
CA ILE A 105 5.07 -5.83 17.12
C ILE A 105 5.19 -7.22 17.78
N ARG A 106 5.75 -8.19 17.05
CA ARG A 106 5.97 -9.55 17.56
C ARG A 106 6.92 -9.55 18.75
N LYS A 107 8.02 -8.80 18.68
CA LYS A 107 8.97 -8.64 19.80
C LYS A 107 8.30 -8.01 21.01
N GLU A 108 7.50 -6.97 20.82
CA GLU A 108 6.78 -6.33 21.91
C GLU A 108 5.71 -7.26 22.52
N ALA A 109 5.01 -8.05 21.70
CA ALA A 109 4.05 -9.03 22.18
C ALA A 109 4.70 -10.12 23.05
N PHE A 110 5.84 -10.68 22.62
CA PHE A 110 6.59 -11.66 23.40
C PHE A 110 7.11 -11.07 24.71
N ARG A 111 7.64 -9.85 24.66
CA ARG A 111 8.09 -9.15 25.87
C ARG A 111 6.96 -8.96 26.89
N ARG A 112 5.74 -8.69 26.44
CA ARG A 112 4.57 -8.57 27.32
C ARG A 112 4.12 -9.89 27.90
N ILE A 113 4.27 -11.00 27.17
CA ILE A 113 4.00 -12.35 27.68
C ILE A 113 4.97 -12.72 28.79
N GLU A 114 6.25 -12.35 28.67
CA GLU A 114 7.25 -12.61 29.72
C GLU A 114 6.96 -11.89 31.04
N ILE A 115 6.26 -10.76 31.00
CA ILE A 115 5.91 -9.93 32.16
C ILE A 115 4.55 -10.34 32.76
N LEU A 116 3.77 -11.24 32.11
CA LEU A 116 2.48 -11.67 32.61
C LEU A 116 2.59 -12.34 33.99
N PRO A 117 1.66 -12.05 34.95
CA PRO A 117 1.64 -12.70 36.24
C PRO A 117 1.51 -14.21 36.08
N LEU A 118 2.31 -14.97 36.87
CA LEU A 118 2.27 -16.44 36.92
C LEU A 118 0.83 -17.00 37.07
N LYS A 119 -0.01 -16.30 37.81
CA LYS A 119 -1.41 -16.66 38.02
C LYS A 119 -2.23 -16.72 36.71
N TYR A 120 -1.86 -15.97 35.70
CA TYR A 120 -2.52 -16.03 34.39
C TYR A 120 -2.03 -17.22 33.57
N ILE A 121 -0.74 -17.54 33.70
CA ILE A 121 -0.10 -18.67 32.99
C ILE A 121 -0.58 -20.00 33.54
N ASP A 122 -0.80 -20.09 34.87
CA ASP A 122 -1.31 -21.30 35.54
C ASP A 122 -2.75 -21.66 35.13
N GLY A 123 -3.52 -20.68 34.67
CA GLY A 123 -4.90 -20.88 34.18
C GLY A 123 -5.05 -21.19 32.69
N HIS A 124 -3.98 -21.03 31.90
CA HIS A 124 -4.03 -21.22 30.44
C HIS A 124 -2.76 -21.97 29.97
N PRO A 125 -2.90 -22.98 29.10
CA PRO A 125 -1.73 -23.63 28.49
C PRO A 125 -0.86 -22.60 27.78
N ALA A 126 0.41 -22.51 28.15
CA ALA A 126 1.36 -21.54 27.56
C ALA A 126 1.42 -21.63 26.02
N GLY A 127 1.26 -22.85 25.47
CA GLY A 127 1.20 -23.09 24.04
C GLY A 127 -0.01 -22.45 23.36
N ASP A 128 -1.16 -22.39 24.01
CA ASP A 128 -2.39 -21.78 23.46
C ASP A 128 -2.25 -20.25 23.36
N VAL A 129 -1.67 -19.62 24.40
CA VAL A 129 -1.41 -18.17 24.41
C VAL A 129 -0.43 -17.78 23.31
N VAL A 130 0.66 -18.52 23.17
CA VAL A 130 1.68 -18.26 22.14
C VAL A 130 1.10 -18.46 20.74
N SER A 131 0.33 -19.53 20.53
CA SER A 131 -0.31 -19.80 19.22
C SER A 131 -1.29 -18.71 18.82
N ARG A 132 -2.08 -18.19 19.76
CA ARG A 132 -2.99 -17.06 19.51
C ARG A 132 -2.24 -15.79 19.14
N VAL A 133 -1.18 -15.46 19.87
CA VAL A 133 -0.37 -14.27 19.58
C VAL A 133 0.25 -14.36 18.19
N ILE A 134 0.77 -15.53 17.81
CA ILE A 134 1.32 -15.75 16.47
C ILE A 134 0.24 -15.55 15.40
N ALA A 135 -0.91 -16.20 15.57
CA ALA A 135 -2.02 -16.10 14.61
C ALA A 135 -2.54 -14.66 14.47
N ASP A 136 -2.71 -13.95 15.58
CA ASP A 136 -3.18 -12.56 15.59
C ASP A 136 -2.19 -11.61 14.92
N VAL A 137 -0.87 -11.82 15.14
CA VAL A 137 0.19 -11.03 14.50
C VAL A 137 0.25 -11.31 13.01
N ASP A 138 0.11 -12.56 12.58
CA ASP A 138 0.12 -12.93 11.17
C ASP A 138 -1.09 -12.35 10.44
N GLN A 139 -2.27 -12.43 11.04
CA GLN A 139 -3.49 -11.83 10.49
C GLN A 139 -3.39 -10.29 10.41
N PHE A 140 -2.77 -9.66 11.41
CA PHE A 140 -2.47 -8.24 11.37
C PHE A 140 -1.50 -7.89 10.25
N ALA A 141 -0.47 -8.71 10.02
CA ALA A 141 0.49 -8.53 8.94
C ALA A 141 -0.16 -8.54 7.56
N ASP A 142 -1.03 -9.51 7.31
CA ASP A 142 -1.76 -9.64 6.06
C ASP A 142 -2.69 -8.44 5.83
N GLY A 143 -3.42 -8.04 6.86
CA GLY A 143 -4.28 -6.86 6.82
C GLY A 143 -3.51 -5.56 6.59
N LEU A 144 -2.35 -5.41 7.19
CA LEU A 144 -1.48 -4.24 7.03
C LEU A 144 -0.90 -4.15 5.61
N LEU A 145 -0.45 -5.28 5.06
CA LEU A 145 0.09 -5.36 3.70
C LEU A 145 -0.96 -5.00 2.66
N MET A 146 -2.14 -5.62 2.74
CA MET A 146 -3.27 -5.31 1.87
C MET A 146 -3.73 -3.86 2.04
N GLY A 147 -3.84 -3.40 3.28
CA GLY A 147 -4.29 -2.05 3.61
C GLY A 147 -3.36 -0.97 3.04
N PHE A 148 -2.06 -1.13 3.14
CA PHE A 148 -1.10 -0.18 2.57
C PHE A 148 -1.15 -0.15 1.06
N THR A 149 -1.15 -1.30 0.40
CA THR A 149 -1.19 -1.36 -1.05
C THR A 149 -2.47 -0.72 -1.59
N GLN A 150 -3.62 -1.05 -1.02
CA GLN A 150 -4.91 -0.49 -1.44
C GLN A 150 -5.06 1.00 -1.10
N LEU A 151 -4.59 1.42 0.08
CA LEU A 151 -4.65 2.81 0.49
C LEU A 151 -3.81 3.69 -0.44
N PHE A 152 -2.56 3.34 -0.70
CA PHE A 152 -1.66 4.12 -1.54
C PHE A 152 -2.14 4.15 -2.98
N THR A 153 -2.49 3.01 -3.54
CA THR A 153 -3.01 2.93 -4.91
C THR A 153 -4.36 3.65 -5.03
N GLY A 154 -5.27 3.47 -4.09
CA GLY A 154 -6.60 4.09 -4.10
C GLY A 154 -6.52 5.61 -3.98
N VAL A 155 -5.76 6.15 -3.04
CA VAL A 155 -5.57 7.60 -2.86
C VAL A 155 -4.88 8.19 -4.08
N ALA A 156 -3.81 7.56 -4.57
CA ALA A 156 -3.11 8.03 -5.76
C ALA A 156 -4.00 8.00 -7.01
N THR A 157 -4.84 6.98 -7.17
CA THR A 157 -5.81 6.91 -8.28
C THR A 157 -6.83 8.02 -8.20
N ILE A 158 -7.43 8.27 -7.03
CA ILE A 158 -8.42 9.35 -6.85
C ILE A 158 -7.79 10.71 -7.14
N VAL A 159 -6.67 11.02 -6.50
CA VAL A 159 -5.97 12.30 -6.69
C VAL A 159 -5.49 12.47 -8.12
N GLY A 160 -4.92 11.43 -8.72
CA GLY A 160 -4.45 11.45 -10.10
C GLY A 160 -5.58 11.65 -11.10
N THR A 161 -6.72 10.96 -10.91
CA THR A 161 -7.90 11.09 -11.77
C THR A 161 -8.47 12.50 -11.70
N PHE A 162 -8.65 13.06 -10.50
CA PHE A 162 -9.11 14.44 -10.35
C PHE A 162 -8.12 15.44 -10.95
N GLY A 163 -6.85 15.27 -10.72
CA GLY A 163 -5.81 16.12 -11.31
C GLY A 163 -5.83 16.06 -12.84
N PHE A 164 -5.99 14.88 -13.41
CA PHE A 164 -6.11 14.69 -14.86
C PHE A 164 -7.38 15.33 -15.42
N MET A 165 -8.53 15.16 -14.76
CA MET A 165 -9.79 15.78 -15.16
C MET A 165 -9.74 17.31 -15.14
N LEU A 166 -8.99 17.90 -14.20
CA LEU A 166 -8.82 19.36 -14.12
C LEU A 166 -7.83 19.90 -15.16
N SER A 167 -6.94 19.04 -15.70
CA SER A 167 -5.95 19.43 -16.71
C SER A 167 -6.42 19.32 -18.15
N VAL A 168 -7.58 18.68 -18.36
CA VAL A 168 -8.24 18.52 -19.67
C VAL A 168 -9.42 19.46 -19.79
#